data_661c69530e1351cdfb11830d447a1b68
#
_entry.id   661c69530e1351cdfb11830d447a1b68
#
_cell.length_a   1.000
_cell.length_b   1.000
_cell.length_c   1.000
_cell.angle_alpha   90.00
_cell.angle_beta   90.00
_cell.angle_gamma   90.00
#
_symmetry.space_group_name_H-M   'P 1'
#
loop_
_entity.id
_entity.type
_entity.pdbx_description
1 polymer ?
#
loop_
_entity_poly.entity_id
_entity_poly.type
_entity_poly.pdbx_seq_one_letter_code
_entity_poly.pdbx_strand_id
1 'polypeptide(L)'
;MRQPYTQLYLHLVWATWDRMPLITPAIRQRIYGCIQRQVKKHRCEVIAIGGMEDHVHLLIRFPTTARIAEVVQHAKGASSNLVTQVLDRGGFFKWQGNYGAFTIAKSQVPSVRRYILDQERHHRGGRVSPPLEQTFEEDPEGRGEGERGEGG
;
A
#
# COMPACT_ATOMS: atom_id res chain seq x y z
N MET A 1 25.36 22.60 -4.58
CA MET A 1 23.97 23.01 -4.30
C MET A 1 23.51 22.34 -3.01
N ARG A 2 22.98 23.14 -2.10
CA ARG A 2 22.46 22.61 -0.83
C ARG A 2 21.10 21.97 -1.05
N GLN A 3 20.92 20.74 -0.53
CA GLN A 3 19.63 20.05 -0.52
C GLN A 3 18.83 20.42 0.74
N PRO A 4 17.50 20.47 0.69
CA PRO A 4 16.72 20.62 1.88
C PRO A 4 16.90 19.42 2.82
N TYR A 5 16.96 19.69 4.12
CA TYR A 5 16.97 18.64 5.11
C TYR A 5 15.52 18.29 5.48
N THR A 6 15.12 17.05 5.23
CA THR A 6 13.76 16.60 5.51
C THR A 6 13.74 15.24 6.20
N GLN A 7 12.74 15.03 7.03
CA GLN A 7 12.45 13.77 7.72
C GLN A 7 10.98 13.39 7.48
N LEU A 8 10.66 13.08 6.25
CA LEU A 8 9.31 12.78 5.81
C LEU A 8 9.12 11.27 5.70
N TYR A 9 8.36 10.71 6.62
CA TYR A 9 8.05 9.28 6.67
C TYR A 9 6.55 9.06 6.48
N LEU A 10 6.22 8.04 5.73
CA LEU A 10 4.84 7.72 5.38
C LEU A 10 4.62 6.21 5.46
N HIS A 11 3.56 5.84 6.17
CA HIS A 11 3.03 4.48 6.18
C HIS A 11 1.85 4.42 5.21
N LEU A 12 1.99 3.59 4.19
CA LEU A 12 0.96 3.35 3.18
C LEU A 12 0.39 1.95 3.38
N VAL A 13 -0.93 1.81 3.21
CA VAL A 13 -1.60 0.51 3.25
C VAL A 13 -2.68 0.47 2.19
N TRP A 14 -2.76 -0.62 1.44
CA TRP A 14 -3.86 -0.87 0.51
C TRP A 14 -4.19 -2.35 0.41
N ALA A 15 -5.42 -2.63 0.03
CA ALA A 15 -5.97 -3.97 -0.02
C ALA A 15 -6.18 -4.46 -1.44
N THR A 16 -6.29 -5.76 -1.58
CA THR A 16 -6.80 -6.42 -2.78
C THR A 16 -8.30 -6.17 -2.96
N TRP A 17 -8.77 -6.36 -4.19
CA TRP A 17 -10.19 -6.27 -4.51
C TRP A 17 -11.01 -7.20 -3.64
N ASP A 18 -12.02 -6.63 -2.96
CA ASP A 18 -12.93 -7.36 -2.07
C ASP A 18 -12.21 -8.20 -1.00
N ARG A 19 -11.03 -7.77 -0.59
CA ARG A 19 -10.17 -8.50 0.37
C ARG A 19 -9.90 -9.96 -0.03
N MET A 20 -9.94 -10.27 -1.31
CA MET A 20 -9.62 -11.61 -1.81
C MET A 20 -8.15 -11.97 -1.53
N PRO A 21 -7.83 -13.21 -1.17
CA PRO A 21 -6.47 -13.64 -0.84
C PRO A 21 -5.61 -13.83 -2.11
N LEU A 22 -5.34 -12.75 -2.82
CA LEU A 22 -4.67 -12.76 -4.13
C LEU A 22 -3.15 -12.73 -4.03
N ILE A 23 -2.60 -12.24 -2.91
CA ILE A 23 -1.16 -12.21 -2.67
C ILE A 23 -0.75 -13.55 -2.04
N THR A 24 -0.67 -14.58 -2.86
CA THR A 24 -0.33 -15.92 -2.38
C THR A 24 1.15 -16.01 -1.97
N PRO A 25 1.53 -16.95 -1.08
CA PRO A 25 2.93 -17.11 -0.70
C PRO A 25 3.88 -17.33 -1.90
N ALA A 26 3.40 -17.97 -2.96
CA ALA A 26 4.20 -18.26 -4.15
C ALA A 26 4.64 -17.00 -4.92
N ILE A 27 3.84 -15.94 -4.91
CA ILE A 27 4.08 -14.72 -5.69
C ILE A 27 4.39 -13.49 -4.83
N ARG A 28 4.25 -13.57 -3.52
CA ARG A 28 4.39 -12.45 -2.58
C ARG A 28 5.69 -11.68 -2.77
N GLN A 29 6.82 -12.35 -2.79
CA GLN A 29 8.13 -11.69 -2.89
C GLN A 29 8.33 -11.00 -4.24
N ARG A 30 7.75 -11.53 -5.30
CA ARG A 30 7.80 -10.92 -6.62
C ARG A 30 6.95 -9.65 -6.67
N ILE A 31 5.78 -9.66 -6.04
CA ILE A 31 4.91 -8.48 -5.88
C ILE A 31 5.64 -7.41 -5.08
N TYR A 32 6.21 -7.75 -3.93
CA TYR A 32 6.94 -6.81 -3.09
C TYR A 32 8.15 -6.20 -3.80
N GLY A 33 8.91 -7.01 -4.50
CA GLY A 33 10.05 -6.53 -5.30
C GLY A 33 9.63 -5.55 -6.39
N CYS A 34 8.51 -5.80 -7.05
CA CYS A 34 7.94 -4.90 -8.05
C CYS A 34 7.51 -3.56 -7.42
N ILE A 35 6.79 -3.59 -6.31
CA ILE A 35 6.37 -2.39 -5.59
C ILE A 35 7.59 -1.56 -5.18
N GLN A 36 8.59 -2.19 -4.60
CA GLN A 36 9.83 -1.52 -4.16
C GLN A 36 10.54 -0.83 -5.33
N ARG A 37 10.65 -1.50 -6.47
CA ARG A 37 11.29 -0.92 -7.67
C ARG A 37 10.55 0.31 -8.17
N GLN A 38 9.22 0.27 -8.19
CA GLN A 38 8.40 1.42 -8.61
C GLN A 38 8.54 2.60 -7.65
N VAL A 39 8.53 2.34 -6.36
CA VAL A 39 8.67 3.36 -5.31
C VAL A 39 10.04 4.03 -5.38
N LYS A 40 11.10 3.27 -5.61
CA LYS A 40 12.47 3.79 -5.78
C LYS A 40 12.61 4.70 -7.01
N LYS A 41 11.84 4.48 -8.06
CA LYS A 41 11.82 5.37 -9.23
C LYS A 41 11.33 6.78 -8.89
N HIS A 42 10.53 6.93 -7.85
CA HIS A 42 10.09 8.21 -7.30
C HIS A 42 11.06 8.80 -6.27
N ARG A 43 12.27 8.25 -6.19
CA ARG A 43 13.34 8.65 -5.23
C ARG A 43 12.92 8.46 -3.76
N CYS A 44 11.97 7.58 -3.49
CA CYS A 44 11.61 7.19 -2.15
C CYS A 44 12.55 6.08 -1.66
N GLU A 45 12.85 6.11 -0.37
CA GLU A 45 13.56 5.04 0.32
C GLU A 45 12.54 4.09 0.94
N VAL A 46 12.64 2.79 0.64
CA VAL A 46 11.78 1.78 1.26
C VAL A 46 12.43 1.32 2.57
N ILE A 47 11.72 1.52 3.67
CA ILE A 47 12.16 1.11 5.00
C ILE A 47 11.64 -0.28 5.33
N ALA A 48 10.38 -0.56 5.01
CA ALA A 48 9.76 -1.86 5.19
C ALA A 48 8.60 -2.08 4.24
N ILE A 49 8.40 -3.32 3.85
CA ILE A 49 7.22 -3.79 3.14
C ILE A 49 6.80 -5.14 3.73
N GLY A 50 5.51 -5.33 3.91
CA GLY A 50 4.94 -6.56 4.44
C GLY A 50 3.43 -6.54 4.32
N GLY A 51 2.77 -7.59 4.76
CA GLY A 51 1.33 -7.70 4.71
C GLY A 51 0.86 -9.14 4.83
N MET A 52 -0.37 -9.34 4.41
CA MET A 52 -1.02 -10.65 4.34
C MET A 52 -1.48 -10.92 2.90
N GLU A 53 -2.25 -11.97 2.69
CA GLU A 53 -2.73 -12.33 1.35
C GLU A 53 -3.66 -11.28 0.72
N ASP A 54 -4.28 -10.42 1.51
CA ASP A 54 -5.31 -9.47 1.09
C ASP A 54 -4.92 -7.99 1.24
N HIS A 55 -3.72 -7.68 1.73
CA HIS A 55 -3.25 -6.30 1.85
C HIS A 55 -1.74 -6.20 1.96
N VAL A 56 -1.23 -4.99 1.72
CA VAL A 56 0.18 -4.65 1.82
C VAL A 56 0.37 -3.38 2.62
N HIS A 57 1.40 -3.38 3.47
CA HIS A 57 1.91 -2.21 4.16
C HIS A 57 3.26 -1.80 3.58
N LEU A 58 3.47 -0.52 3.41
CA LEU A 58 4.71 0.05 2.89
C LEU A 58 5.12 1.25 3.74
N LEU A 59 6.29 1.20 4.33
CA LEU A 59 6.89 2.31 5.06
C LEU A 59 8.02 2.90 4.22
N ILE A 60 7.91 4.18 3.91
CA ILE A 60 8.87 4.90 3.08
C ILE A 60 9.35 6.20 3.75
N ARG A 61 10.55 6.60 3.41
CA ARG A 61 11.01 7.99 3.49
C ARG A 61 10.86 8.59 2.10
N PHE A 62 10.24 9.75 1.99
CA PHE A 62 9.96 10.35 0.69
C PHE A 62 10.53 11.77 0.56
N PRO A 63 11.00 12.16 -0.63
CA PRO A 63 11.49 13.50 -0.87
C PRO A 63 10.31 14.47 -1.05
N THR A 64 10.57 15.77 -0.91
CA THR A 64 9.58 16.83 -1.12
C THR A 64 9.03 16.88 -2.55
N THR A 65 9.71 16.25 -3.49
CA THR A 65 9.32 16.17 -4.91
C THR A 65 8.38 15.02 -5.22
N ALA A 66 8.18 14.08 -4.29
CA ALA A 66 7.32 12.92 -4.54
C ALA A 66 5.83 13.31 -4.47
N ARG A 67 5.07 12.80 -5.42
CA ARG A 67 3.60 12.87 -5.44
C ARG A 67 3.06 11.53 -4.96
N ILE A 68 2.52 11.48 -3.75
CA ILE A 68 2.13 10.24 -3.10
C ILE A 68 1.09 9.47 -3.90
N ALA A 69 0.08 10.15 -4.46
CA ALA A 69 -0.92 9.51 -5.30
C ALA A 69 -0.30 8.80 -6.52
N GLU A 70 0.70 9.40 -7.15
CA GLU A 70 1.42 8.77 -8.27
C GLU A 70 2.26 7.57 -7.82
N VAL A 71 2.95 7.69 -6.69
CA VAL A 71 3.74 6.57 -6.13
C VAL A 71 2.85 5.35 -5.94
N VAL A 72 1.69 5.51 -5.31
CA VAL A 72 0.73 4.42 -5.08
C VAL A 72 0.17 3.91 -6.40
N GLN A 73 -0.24 4.79 -7.31
CA GLN A 73 -0.78 4.42 -8.61
C GLN A 73 0.21 3.58 -9.43
N HIS A 74 1.47 3.99 -9.48
CA HIS A 74 2.51 3.26 -10.21
C HIS A 74 2.83 1.91 -9.55
N ALA A 75 2.91 1.88 -8.22
CA ALA A 75 3.13 0.63 -7.48
C ALA A 75 2.00 -0.38 -7.72
N LYS A 76 0.75 0.07 -7.65
CA LYS A 76 -0.42 -0.76 -7.92
C LYS A 76 -0.48 -1.24 -9.37
N GLY A 77 -0.32 -0.32 -10.33
CA GLY A 77 -0.41 -0.64 -11.75
C GLY A 77 0.67 -1.63 -12.19
N ALA A 78 1.92 -1.40 -11.81
CA ALA A 78 3.03 -2.28 -12.17
C ALA A 78 2.90 -3.67 -11.53
N SER A 79 2.53 -3.75 -10.26
CA SER A 79 2.37 -5.04 -9.55
C SER A 79 1.19 -5.84 -10.07
N SER A 80 0.07 -5.20 -10.33
CA SER A 80 -1.09 -5.85 -10.98
C SER A 80 -0.74 -6.42 -12.35
N ASN A 81 -0.06 -5.61 -13.17
CA ASN A 81 0.39 -6.04 -14.50
C ASN A 81 1.40 -7.20 -14.42
N LEU A 82 2.32 -7.17 -13.46
CA LEU A 82 3.26 -8.27 -13.24
C LEU A 82 2.53 -9.59 -12.98
N VAL A 83 1.52 -9.57 -12.11
CA VAL A 83 0.76 -10.78 -11.79
C VAL A 83 0.00 -11.29 -13.00
N THR A 84 -0.78 -10.45 -13.65
CA THR A 84 -1.69 -10.87 -14.73
C THR A 84 -0.95 -11.22 -16.03
N GLN A 85 0.22 -10.64 -16.29
CA GLN A 85 0.96 -10.88 -17.53
C GLN A 85 2.11 -11.88 -17.40
N VAL A 86 2.65 -12.06 -16.20
CA VAL A 86 3.86 -12.87 -15.99
C VAL A 86 3.67 -13.98 -14.98
N LEU A 87 3.21 -13.64 -13.74
CA LEU A 87 3.20 -14.59 -12.63
C LEU A 87 2.02 -15.56 -12.66
N ASP A 88 0.85 -15.09 -13.10
CA ASP A 88 -0.40 -15.88 -13.17
C ASP A 88 -1.21 -15.44 -14.38
N ARG A 89 -0.73 -15.81 -15.56
CA ARG A 89 -1.37 -15.47 -16.83
C ARG A 89 -2.79 -16.02 -16.92
N GLY A 90 -3.75 -15.13 -17.15
CA GLY A 90 -5.16 -15.48 -17.21
C GLY A 90 -5.82 -15.59 -15.83
N GLY A 91 -5.06 -15.46 -14.74
CA GLY A 91 -5.59 -15.38 -13.40
C GLY A 91 -6.17 -13.99 -13.08
N PHE A 92 -6.96 -13.95 -12.03
CA PHE A 92 -7.54 -12.71 -11.55
C PHE A 92 -6.61 -12.06 -10.51
N PHE A 93 -6.23 -10.82 -10.75
CA PHE A 93 -5.56 -9.97 -9.75
C PHE A 93 -6.00 -8.52 -9.94
N LYS A 94 -6.48 -7.91 -8.86
CA LYS A 94 -6.89 -6.51 -8.84
C LYS A 94 -6.70 -5.93 -7.44
N TRP A 95 -6.20 -4.70 -7.37
CA TRP A 95 -6.19 -3.93 -6.14
C TRP A 95 -7.52 -3.21 -5.93
N GLN A 96 -7.87 -2.98 -4.66
CA GLN A 96 -8.96 -2.07 -4.29
C GLN A 96 -8.59 -0.63 -4.70
N GLY A 97 -9.58 0.21 -5.02
CA GLY A 97 -9.34 1.55 -5.55
C GLY A 97 -8.72 2.56 -4.57
N ASN A 98 -8.74 2.29 -3.27
CA ASN A 98 -8.31 3.19 -2.22
C ASN A 98 -6.99 2.77 -1.58
N TYR A 99 -6.44 3.64 -0.75
CA TYR A 99 -5.28 3.36 0.11
C TYR A 99 -5.34 4.23 1.37
N GLY A 100 -4.70 3.79 2.45
CA GLY A 100 -4.42 4.60 3.63
C GLY A 100 -3.03 5.20 3.55
N ALA A 101 -2.87 6.43 4.03
CA ALA A 101 -1.58 7.12 4.11
C ALA A 101 -1.49 7.84 5.44
N PHE A 102 -0.46 7.51 6.23
CA PHE A 102 -0.28 8.01 7.58
C PHE A 102 1.10 8.60 7.72
N THR A 103 1.17 9.85 8.19
CA THR A 103 2.46 10.45 8.54
C THR A 103 3.03 9.79 9.78
N ILE A 104 4.34 9.52 9.75
CA ILE A 104 5.06 8.84 10.83
C ILE A 104 6.18 9.75 11.30
N ALA A 105 6.27 9.98 12.62
CA ALA A 105 7.42 10.66 13.21
C ALA A 105 8.64 9.74 13.16
N LYS A 106 9.84 10.31 13.04
CA LYS A 106 11.09 9.55 13.00
C LYS A 106 11.22 8.58 14.19
N SER A 107 10.79 8.99 15.37
CA SER A 107 10.81 8.16 16.59
C SER A 107 9.89 6.95 16.51
N GLN A 108 8.86 6.97 15.66
CA GLN A 108 7.91 5.87 15.48
C GLN A 108 8.35 4.86 14.41
N VAL A 109 9.33 5.23 13.58
CA VAL A 109 9.79 4.38 12.46
C VAL A 109 10.16 2.97 12.93
N PRO A 110 10.95 2.75 13.99
CA PRO A 110 11.30 1.38 14.40
C PRO A 110 10.09 0.53 14.78
N SER A 111 9.11 1.09 15.48
CA SER A 111 7.92 0.34 15.90
C SER A 111 6.99 0.02 14.74
N VAL A 112 6.77 0.96 13.84
CA VAL A 112 5.97 0.74 12.62
C VAL A 112 6.65 -0.28 11.70
N ARG A 113 7.97 -0.19 11.55
CA ARG A 113 8.75 -1.17 10.78
C ARG A 113 8.54 -2.59 11.32
N ARG A 114 8.65 -2.78 12.63
CA ARG A 114 8.39 -4.09 13.25
C ARG A 114 6.96 -4.56 13.01
N TYR A 115 5.98 -3.68 13.16
CA TYR A 115 4.58 -4.00 12.89
C TYR A 115 4.38 -4.52 11.47
N ILE A 116 5.00 -3.87 10.48
CA ILE A 116 4.89 -4.25 9.06
C ILE A 116 5.55 -5.60 8.80
N LEU A 117 6.74 -5.84 9.35
CA LEU A 117 7.48 -7.09 9.12
C LEU A 117 6.87 -8.28 9.86
N ASP A 118 6.14 -8.04 10.94
CA ASP A 118 5.52 -9.07 11.78
C ASP A 118 4.01 -9.22 11.51
N GLN A 119 3.53 -8.84 10.32
CA GLN A 119 2.10 -8.82 10.00
C GLN A 119 1.40 -10.15 10.26
N GLU A 120 1.98 -11.25 9.83
CA GLU A 120 1.40 -12.58 10.02
C GLU A 120 1.22 -12.91 11.52
N ARG A 121 2.21 -12.59 12.35
CA ARG A 121 2.15 -12.79 13.79
C ARG A 121 1.07 -11.91 14.45
N HIS A 122 0.94 -10.64 14.05
CA HIS A 122 -0.06 -9.72 14.58
C HIS A 122 -1.47 -10.18 14.24
N HIS A 123 -1.72 -10.59 13.01
CA HIS A 123 -3.04 -11.08 12.58
C HIS A 123 -3.42 -12.38 13.29
N ARG A 124 -2.50 -13.34 13.43
CA ARG A 124 -2.73 -14.57 14.17
C ARG A 124 -3.00 -14.34 15.66
N GLY A 125 -2.31 -13.39 16.27
CA GLY A 125 -2.44 -13.07 17.69
C GLY A 125 -3.59 -12.12 18.02
N GLY A 126 -4.37 -11.67 17.05
CA GLY A 126 -5.42 -10.66 17.23
C GLY A 126 -4.90 -9.28 17.63
N ARG A 127 -3.60 -9.02 17.42
CA ARG A 127 -2.91 -7.77 17.78
C ARG A 127 -2.82 -6.81 16.60
N VAL A 128 -3.88 -6.71 15.83
CA VAL A 128 -3.99 -5.75 14.73
C VAL A 128 -4.26 -4.37 15.29
N SER A 129 -3.56 -3.36 14.78
CA SER A 129 -3.80 -1.96 15.10
C SER A 129 -4.78 -1.36 14.08
N PRO A 130 -6.06 -1.14 14.40
CA PRO A 130 -7.02 -0.61 13.45
C PRO A 130 -6.59 0.70 12.78
N PRO A 131 -5.97 1.68 13.48
CA PRO A 131 -5.49 2.89 12.83
C PRO A 131 -4.42 2.65 11.76
N LEU A 132 -3.61 1.58 11.89
CA LEU A 132 -2.58 1.24 10.91
C LEU A 132 -3.10 0.40 9.73
N GLU A 133 -4.34 -0.07 9.80
CA GLU A 133 -4.98 -0.92 8.78
C GLU A 133 -6.01 -0.17 7.93
N GLN A 134 -6.28 1.08 8.23
CA GLN A 134 -7.31 1.86 7.55
C GLN A 134 -6.90 2.21 6.12
N THR A 135 -7.74 1.86 5.14
CA THR A 135 -7.47 2.06 3.72
C THR A 135 -8.37 3.12 3.06
N PHE A 136 -9.37 3.61 3.77
CA PHE A 136 -10.28 4.68 3.31
C PHE A 136 -10.87 5.42 4.50
N GLU A 137 -11.35 6.64 4.26
CA GLU A 137 -12.20 7.37 5.21
C GLU A 137 -13.66 7.09 4.90
N GLU A 138 -14.46 6.84 5.94
CA GLU A 138 -15.91 6.85 5.81
C GLU A 138 -16.36 8.31 5.75
N ASP A 139 -17.18 8.63 4.75
CA ASP A 139 -17.78 9.96 4.66
C ASP A 139 -18.84 10.11 5.76
N PRO A 140 -18.62 10.96 6.79
CA PRO A 140 -19.56 11.09 7.89
C PRO A 140 -20.91 11.72 7.49
N GLU A 141 -21.01 12.32 6.30
CA GLU A 141 -22.24 12.96 5.82
C GLU A 141 -23.05 12.09 4.87
N GLY A 142 -22.60 10.85 4.59
CA GLY A 142 -23.37 9.91 3.78
C GLY A 142 -23.75 10.43 2.39
N ARG A 143 -22.87 11.24 1.78
CA ARG A 143 -23.01 11.60 0.37
C ARG A 143 -22.72 10.37 -0.47
N GLY A 144 -23.70 9.49 -0.55
CA GLY A 144 -23.70 8.44 -1.55
C GLY A 144 -23.41 9.03 -2.89
N GLU A 145 -22.50 8.43 -3.64
CA GLU A 145 -22.40 8.65 -5.06
C GLU A 145 -23.80 8.43 -5.63
N GLY A 146 -24.46 9.53 -5.97
CA GLY A 146 -25.74 9.46 -6.63
C GLY A 146 -25.57 8.64 -7.89
N GLU A 147 -26.30 7.55 -7.97
CA GLU A 147 -26.54 6.86 -9.22
C GLU A 147 -26.80 7.91 -10.29
N ARG A 148 -25.87 8.07 -11.22
CA ARG A 148 -26.18 8.76 -12.47
C ARG A 148 -27.13 7.83 -13.19
N GLY A 149 -28.42 8.11 -13.02
CA GLY A 149 -29.44 7.50 -13.81
C GLY A 149 -29.09 7.70 -15.27
N GLU A 150 -28.92 6.64 -15.99
CA GLU A 150 -29.02 6.61 -17.42
C GLU A 150 -30.45 7.04 -17.77
N GLY A 151 -30.61 8.32 -18.08
CA GLY A 151 -31.79 8.80 -18.76
C GLY A 151 -31.64 8.47 -20.22
N GLY A 152 -32.61 7.77 -20.73
CA GLY A 152 -32.77 7.18 -22.04
C GLY A 152 -32.48 8.01 -23.29
#